data_4ad17aead619793d196d5f1dde027198
#
_entry.id   4ad17aead619793d196d5f1dde027198
#
_cell.length_a   1.000
_cell.length_b   1.000
_cell.length_c   1.000
_cell.angle_alpha   90.00
_cell.angle_beta   90.00
_cell.angle_gamma   90.00
#
_symmetry.space_group_name_H-M   'P 1'
#
loop_
_entity.id
_entity.type
_entity.pdbx_description
1 polymer ?
#
loop_
_entity_poly.entity_id
_entity_poly.type
_entity_poly.pdbx_seq_one_letter_code
_entity_poly.pdbx_strand_id
1 'polypeptide(L)'
;MTKINLKDIEYYDTYNKKLVFDNEQSSLTLISFKAGTKRDIHCDEKDEVIQVIEGQALVAIGTNEYILNVGEMIMMPAKIPHGLQAIENTKILLLRPKHKHK
;
A
#
# COMPACT_ATOMS: atom_id res chain seq x y z
N MET A 1 6.73 -20.52 -9.83
CA MET A 1 5.59 -19.76 -9.31
C MET A 1 5.71 -19.60 -7.80
N THR A 2 5.51 -18.40 -7.29
CA THR A 2 5.63 -18.14 -5.86
C THR A 2 4.24 -18.12 -5.21
N LYS A 3 4.10 -18.87 -4.14
CA LYS A 3 2.91 -18.87 -3.32
C LYS A 3 3.21 -18.09 -2.03
N ILE A 4 2.36 -17.15 -1.68
CA ILE A 4 2.52 -16.35 -0.48
C ILE A 4 1.35 -16.63 0.46
N ASN A 5 1.67 -16.99 1.71
CA ASN A 5 0.67 -17.16 2.75
C ASN A 5 0.75 -15.95 3.67
N LEU A 6 -0.34 -15.21 3.79
CA LEU A 6 -0.38 -14.01 4.61
C LEU A 6 -0.03 -14.26 6.07
N LYS A 7 -0.34 -15.44 6.57
CA LYS A 7 -0.05 -15.81 7.96
C LYS A 7 1.45 -15.86 8.26
N ASP A 8 2.27 -16.06 7.22
CA ASP A 8 3.73 -16.15 7.36
C ASP A 8 4.41 -14.79 7.28
N ILE A 9 3.66 -13.72 7.05
CA ILE A 9 4.21 -12.37 6.93
C ILE A 9 4.11 -11.68 8.28
N GLU A 10 5.25 -11.27 8.83
CA GLU A 10 5.31 -10.57 10.11
C GLU A 10 4.99 -9.09 9.95
N TYR A 11 4.57 -8.48 11.06
CA TYR A 11 4.34 -7.04 11.12
C TYR A 11 5.59 -6.34 11.66
N TYR A 12 5.87 -5.18 11.11
CA TYR A 12 7.10 -4.42 11.45
C TYR A 12 6.78 -3.00 11.90
N ASP A 13 7.61 -2.45 12.79
CA ASP A 13 7.48 -1.06 13.27
C ASP A 13 7.69 -0.04 12.16
N THR A 14 8.60 -0.35 11.24
CA THR A 14 8.69 0.35 9.97
C THR A 14 7.79 -0.42 9.02
N TYR A 15 7.88 -0.37 7.78
CA TYR A 15 7.10 -1.26 6.96
C TYR A 15 8.01 -2.33 6.34
N ASN A 16 7.46 -3.48 6.10
CA ASN A 16 8.15 -4.56 5.40
C ASN A 16 7.50 -4.73 4.03
N LYS A 17 8.31 -4.70 3.00
CA LYS A 17 7.87 -4.89 1.63
C LYS A 17 8.25 -6.28 1.15
N LYS A 18 7.27 -7.00 0.63
CA LYS A 18 7.52 -8.26 -0.07
C LYS A 18 7.04 -8.09 -1.50
N LEU A 19 7.96 -8.15 -2.44
CA LEU A 19 7.64 -8.00 -3.85
C LEU A 19 6.96 -9.28 -4.34
N VAL A 20 5.71 -9.13 -4.80
CA VAL A 20 4.97 -10.27 -5.34
C VAL A 20 5.35 -10.50 -6.79
N PHE A 21 5.35 -9.44 -7.58
CA PHE A 21 5.91 -9.49 -8.93
C PHE A 21 6.36 -8.08 -9.34
N ASP A 22 7.27 -8.06 -10.29
CA ASP A 22 7.81 -6.84 -10.85
C ASP A 22 8.19 -7.10 -12.30
N ASN A 23 7.61 -6.35 -13.22
CA ASN A 23 7.92 -6.45 -14.64
C ASN A 23 7.89 -5.05 -15.25
N GLU A 24 8.01 -4.97 -16.58
CA GLU A 24 8.10 -3.68 -17.26
C GLU A 24 6.82 -2.86 -17.17
N GLN A 25 5.68 -3.48 -16.92
CA GLN A 25 4.37 -2.84 -16.95
C GLN A 25 3.86 -2.46 -15.59
N SER A 26 4.20 -3.24 -14.55
CA SER A 26 3.68 -3.00 -13.20
C SER A 26 4.46 -3.77 -12.15
N SER A 27 4.22 -3.40 -10.91
CA SER A 27 4.69 -4.18 -9.76
C SER A 27 3.55 -4.33 -8.77
N LEU A 28 3.54 -5.46 -8.07
CA LEU A 28 2.62 -5.72 -6.97
C LEU A 28 3.46 -6.04 -5.74
N THR A 29 3.24 -5.28 -4.68
CA THR A 29 4.00 -5.40 -3.45
C THR A 29 3.06 -5.63 -2.28
N LEU A 30 3.42 -6.55 -1.41
CA LEU A 30 2.73 -6.77 -0.15
C LEU A 30 3.50 -6.02 0.92
N ILE A 31 2.81 -5.15 1.67
CA ILE A 31 3.44 -4.35 2.71
C ILE A 31 2.73 -4.63 4.03
N SER A 32 3.51 -4.85 5.09
CA SER A 32 2.97 -5.10 6.42
C SER A 32 3.49 -4.09 7.42
N PHE A 33 2.62 -3.68 8.33
CA PHE A 33 2.90 -2.68 9.35
C PHE A 33 2.34 -3.11 10.69
N LYS A 34 3.04 -2.78 11.78
CA LYS A 34 2.44 -2.83 13.11
C LYS A 34 1.51 -1.63 13.32
N ALA A 35 0.52 -1.81 14.18
CA ALA A 35 -0.37 -0.73 14.58
C ALA A 35 0.43 0.51 14.99
N GLY A 36 0.00 1.67 14.50
CA GLY A 36 0.63 2.95 14.78
C GLY A 36 1.77 3.32 13.83
N THR A 37 2.22 2.39 13.00
CA THR A 37 3.27 2.70 12.02
C THR A 37 2.73 3.68 10.99
N LYS A 38 3.53 4.70 10.71
CA LYS A 38 3.15 5.76 9.81
C LYS A 38 4.20 5.91 8.72
N ARG A 39 3.74 6.01 7.50
CA ARG A 39 4.61 6.25 6.36
C ARG A 39 4.50 7.69 5.93
N ASP A 40 5.64 8.33 5.69
CA ASP A 40 5.68 9.72 5.28
C ASP A 40 4.95 9.94 3.96
N ILE A 41 4.34 11.11 3.85
CA ILE A 41 3.61 11.53 2.67
C ILE A 41 4.61 11.94 1.60
N HIS A 42 4.42 11.42 0.40
CA HIS A 42 5.21 11.83 -0.75
C HIS A 42 4.36 11.74 -2.01
N CYS A 43 4.84 12.35 -3.07
CA CYS A 43 4.18 12.28 -4.37
C CYS A 43 4.87 11.25 -5.24
N ASP A 44 4.08 10.57 -6.04
CA ASP A 44 4.61 9.65 -7.05
C ASP A 44 4.23 10.17 -8.43
N GLU A 45 5.00 9.78 -9.42
CA GLU A 45 4.75 10.16 -10.81
C GLU A 45 3.61 9.39 -11.44
N LYS A 46 3.16 8.32 -10.79
CA LYS A 46 2.16 7.40 -11.34
C LYS A 46 1.06 7.14 -10.34
N ASP A 47 -0.12 6.81 -10.87
CA ASP A 47 -1.21 6.35 -10.03
C ASP A 47 -0.83 5.04 -9.38
N GLU A 48 -1.30 4.86 -8.15
CA GLU A 48 -1.10 3.62 -7.40
C GLU A 48 -2.43 3.19 -6.81
N VAL A 49 -2.63 1.88 -6.66
CA VAL A 49 -3.81 1.34 -5.99
C VAL A 49 -3.37 0.55 -4.79
N ILE A 50 -4.02 0.78 -3.65
CA ILE A 50 -3.81 -0.04 -2.46
C ILE A 50 -5.11 -0.73 -2.07
N GLN A 51 -4.97 -1.93 -1.51
CA GLN A 51 -6.07 -2.68 -0.93
C GLN A 51 -5.65 -3.20 0.43
N VAL A 52 -6.47 -2.99 1.44
CA VAL A 52 -6.23 -3.56 2.77
C VAL A 52 -6.71 -5.01 2.77
N ILE A 53 -5.81 -5.93 3.10
CA ILE A 53 -6.12 -7.36 3.15
C ILE A 53 -6.16 -7.90 4.57
N GLU A 54 -5.56 -7.18 5.53
CA GLU A 54 -5.69 -7.43 6.97
C GLU A 54 -5.59 -6.10 7.70
N GLY A 55 -6.36 -5.95 8.77
CA GLY A 55 -6.28 -4.77 9.64
C GLY A 55 -7.11 -3.60 9.15
N GLN A 56 -6.62 -2.40 9.46
CA GLN A 56 -7.30 -1.15 9.13
C GLN A 56 -6.26 -0.06 8.98
N ALA A 57 -6.40 0.76 7.95
CA ALA A 57 -5.45 1.82 7.65
C ALA A 57 -6.14 3.16 7.43
N LEU A 58 -5.46 4.23 7.84
CA LEU A 58 -5.83 5.59 7.51
C LEU A 58 -4.99 6.00 6.30
N VAL A 59 -5.65 6.45 5.24
CA VAL A 59 -4.98 6.89 4.02
C VAL A 59 -5.27 8.36 3.80
N ALA A 60 -4.22 9.17 3.69
CA ALA A 60 -4.34 10.59 3.39
C ALA A 60 -4.01 10.81 1.91
N ILE A 61 -4.89 11.49 1.20
CA ILE A 61 -4.68 11.86 -0.20
C ILE A 61 -4.98 13.35 -0.33
N GLY A 62 -3.93 14.15 -0.55
CA GLY A 62 -4.07 15.60 -0.52
C GLY A 62 -4.55 16.03 0.84
N THR A 63 -5.68 16.72 0.90
CA THR A 63 -6.28 17.21 2.16
C THR A 63 -7.38 16.27 2.69
N ASN A 64 -7.64 15.17 2.02
CA ASN A 64 -8.70 14.22 2.41
C ASN A 64 -8.11 13.02 3.11
N GLU A 65 -8.87 12.47 4.06
CA GLU A 65 -8.49 11.26 4.78
C GLU A 65 -9.57 10.20 4.62
N TYR A 66 -9.13 8.96 4.52
CA TYR A 66 -10.00 7.80 4.31
C TYR A 66 -9.60 6.68 5.25
N ILE A 67 -10.58 6.03 5.85
CA ILE A 67 -10.35 4.80 6.61
C ILE A 67 -10.63 3.64 5.67
N LEU A 68 -9.65 2.76 5.51
CA LEU A 68 -9.80 1.53 4.71
C LEU A 68 -9.89 0.33 5.62
N ASN A 69 -10.94 -0.45 5.44
CA ASN A 69 -11.14 -1.73 6.12
C ASN A 69 -10.76 -2.88 5.20
N VAL A 70 -10.70 -4.07 5.75
CA VAL A 70 -10.36 -5.28 4.99
C VAL A 70 -11.23 -5.39 3.74
N GLY A 71 -10.60 -5.62 2.60
CA GLY A 71 -11.25 -5.75 1.31
C GLY A 71 -11.43 -4.45 0.55
N GLU A 72 -11.31 -3.32 1.23
CA GLU A 72 -11.47 -2.02 0.58
C GLU A 72 -10.18 -1.59 -0.11
N MET A 73 -10.34 -0.88 -1.21
CA MET A 73 -9.21 -0.37 -1.98
C MET A 73 -9.42 1.08 -2.35
N ILE A 74 -8.33 1.78 -2.61
CA ILE A 74 -8.38 3.17 -3.04
C ILE A 74 -7.26 3.43 -4.04
N MET A 75 -7.53 4.29 -5.00
CA MET A 75 -6.54 4.75 -5.97
C MET A 75 -5.92 6.06 -5.47
N MET A 76 -4.60 6.09 -5.43
CA MET A 76 -3.83 7.27 -5.05
C MET A 76 -3.34 7.92 -6.33
N PRO A 77 -3.89 9.10 -6.70
CA PRO A 77 -3.51 9.76 -7.95
C PRO A 77 -2.05 10.19 -7.99
N ALA A 78 -1.48 10.14 -9.18
CA ALA A 78 -0.13 10.63 -9.41
C ALA A 78 -0.01 12.11 -9.02
N LYS A 79 1.15 12.48 -8.50
CA LYS A 79 1.53 13.87 -8.18
C LYS A 79 0.74 14.54 -7.05
N ILE A 80 -0.10 13.79 -6.36
CA ILE A 80 -0.80 14.28 -5.17
C ILE A 80 -0.14 13.66 -3.95
N PRO A 81 0.24 14.46 -2.94
CA PRO A 81 0.85 13.92 -1.73
C PRO A 81 -0.08 12.92 -1.05
N HIS A 82 0.46 11.80 -0.61
CA HIS A 82 -0.31 10.80 0.10
C HIS A 82 0.51 10.16 1.20
N GLY A 83 -0.19 9.66 2.21
CA GLY A 83 0.42 9.00 3.35
C GLY A 83 -0.46 7.88 3.85
N LEU A 84 0.12 7.07 4.73
CA LEU A 84 -0.52 5.85 5.20
C LEU A 84 -0.16 5.66 6.67
N GLN A 85 -1.16 5.32 7.48
CA GLN A 85 -0.96 4.98 8.89
C GLN A 85 -1.73 3.72 9.23
N ALA A 86 -1.07 2.75 9.84
CA ALA A 86 -1.72 1.54 10.30
C ALA A 86 -2.47 1.83 11.61
N ILE A 87 -3.78 1.65 11.60
CA ILE A 87 -4.61 1.81 12.82
C ILE A 87 -4.51 0.54 13.65
N GLU A 88 -4.45 -0.60 12.99
CA GLU A 88 -4.21 -1.93 13.57
C GLU A 88 -3.00 -2.52 12.87
N ASN A 89 -2.57 -3.71 13.29
CA ASN A 89 -1.60 -4.46 12.50
C ASN A 89 -2.22 -4.71 11.13
N THR A 90 -1.56 -4.24 10.09
CA THR A 90 -2.15 -4.10 8.76
C THR A 90 -1.26 -4.71 7.69
N LYS A 91 -1.90 -5.36 6.74
CA LYS A 91 -1.26 -5.80 5.49
C LYS A 91 -2.02 -5.19 4.32
N ILE A 92 -1.26 -4.62 3.38
CA ILE A 92 -1.84 -4.04 2.18
C ILE A 92 -1.16 -4.61 0.94
N LEU A 93 -1.91 -4.62 -0.16
CA LEU A 93 -1.35 -4.83 -1.49
C LEU A 93 -1.22 -3.47 -2.16
N LEU A 94 -0.05 -3.23 -2.75
CA LEU A 94 0.22 -2.01 -3.50
C LEU A 94 0.47 -2.39 -4.95
N LEU A 95 -0.41 -1.94 -5.83
CA LEU A 95 -0.24 -2.10 -7.26
C LEU A 95 0.28 -0.80 -7.84
N ARG A 96 1.41 -0.87 -8.51
CA ARG A 96 2.06 0.30 -9.12
C ARG A 96 2.24 0.05 -10.62
N PRO A 97 1.46 0.71 -11.48
CA PRO A 97 1.70 0.67 -12.91
C PRO A 97 2.99 1.40 -13.25
N LYS A 98 3.73 0.90 -14.22
CA LYS A 98 4.97 1.54 -14.70
C LYS A 98 4.82 2.17 -16.06
N HIS A 99 3.69 1.91 -16.69
CA HIS A 99 3.48 2.35 -18.07
C HIS A 99 3.24 3.85 -18.10
N LYS A 100 3.99 4.53 -18.94
CA LYS A 100 3.78 5.95 -19.14
C LYS A 100 2.76 6.17 -20.23
N HIS A 101 1.79 7.02 -19.96
CA HIS A 101 0.91 7.51 -21.00
C HIS A 101 1.65 8.54 -21.84
N LYS A 102 1.50 8.41 -23.11
CA LYS A 102 2.06 9.39 -24.04
C LYS A 102 1.05 10.51 -24.27
#